data_9d5affa97a075b7477d19c3f78d7e1f2
#
_entry.id   9d5affa97a075b7477d19c3f78d7e1f2
#
_cell.length_a   1.000
_cell.length_b   1.000
_cell.length_c   1.000
_cell.angle_alpha   90.00
_cell.angle_beta   90.00
_cell.angle_gamma   90.00
#
_symmetry.space_group_name_H-M   'P 1'
#
loop_
_entity.id
_entity.type
_entity.pdbx_description
1 polymer ?
#
loop_
_entity_poly.entity_id
_entity_poly.type
_entity_poly.pdbx_seq_one_letter_code
_entity_poly.pdbx_strand_id
1 'polypeptide(L)'
;EHLGKFGQYAGVAFQLIDDVLGLTADERVLGKPVGSDIREGKRTLIIVHALQHASEDQREKILETLGNKSVSLEHIRETTYLINSLGSISYAEKRAREYVEKSRMALAVFPDTKDKEDLISLADLITSRKY
;
A
#
# COMPACT_ATOMS: atom_id res chain seq x y z
N GLU A 1 21.60 15.04 -2.35
CA GLU A 1 21.47 13.64 -2.81
C GLU A 1 20.81 12.75 -1.74
N HIS A 2 21.37 12.68 -0.53
CA HIS A 2 20.84 11.82 0.55
C HIS A 2 19.46 12.23 1.03
N LEU A 3 19.18 13.52 1.15
CA LEU A 3 17.86 14.02 1.51
C LEU A 3 16.82 13.70 0.42
N GLY A 4 17.23 13.79 -0.85
CA GLY A 4 16.41 13.36 -1.98
C GLY A 4 16.07 11.88 -1.93
N LYS A 5 17.03 11.00 -1.61
CA LYS A 5 16.81 9.56 -1.41
C LYS A 5 15.87 9.28 -0.25
N PHE A 6 16.03 9.99 0.87
CA PHE A 6 15.10 9.90 1.99
C PHE A 6 13.67 10.16 1.52
N GLY A 7 13.44 11.29 0.86
CA GLY A 7 12.11 11.67 0.37
C GLY A 7 11.54 10.68 -0.64
N GLN A 8 12.36 10.17 -1.55
CA GLN A 8 11.96 9.18 -2.54
C GLN A 8 11.52 7.87 -1.89
N TYR A 9 12.31 7.33 -0.96
CA TYR A 9 11.97 6.08 -0.28
C TYR A 9 10.76 6.24 0.65
N ALA A 10 10.69 7.33 1.40
CA ALA A 10 9.53 7.64 2.24
C ALA A 10 8.25 7.79 1.40
N GLY A 11 8.34 8.44 0.24
CA GLY A 11 7.22 8.59 -0.69
C GLY A 11 6.71 7.26 -1.24
N VAL A 12 7.61 6.35 -1.60
CA VAL A 12 7.23 4.99 -2.05
C VAL A 12 6.53 4.23 -0.92
N ALA A 13 7.07 4.27 0.30
CA ALA A 13 6.45 3.64 1.46
C ALA A 13 5.06 4.21 1.73
N PHE A 14 4.91 5.53 1.66
CA PHE A 14 3.63 6.20 1.83
C PHE A 14 2.60 5.71 0.83
N GLN A 15 2.96 5.63 -0.46
CA GLN A 15 2.06 5.16 -1.51
C GLN A 15 1.65 3.69 -1.30
N LEU A 16 2.58 2.83 -0.90
CA LEU A 16 2.28 1.43 -0.61
C LEU A 16 1.27 1.28 0.54
N ILE A 17 1.43 2.04 1.62
CA ILE A 17 0.48 2.04 2.74
C ILE A 17 -0.86 2.64 2.33
N ASP A 18 -0.87 3.69 1.51
CA ASP A 18 -2.11 4.28 0.98
C ASP A 18 -2.89 3.25 0.14
N ASP A 19 -2.22 2.48 -0.69
CA ASP A 19 -2.83 1.40 -1.48
C ASP A 19 -3.39 0.27 -0.59
N VAL A 20 -2.69 -0.09 0.50
CA VAL A 20 -3.18 -1.05 1.51
C VAL A 20 -4.43 -0.52 2.19
N LEU A 21 -4.40 0.71 2.66
CA LEU A 21 -5.53 1.33 3.35
C LEU A 21 -6.74 1.50 2.43
N GLY A 22 -6.52 1.74 1.14
CA GLY A 22 -7.58 1.78 0.12
C GLY A 22 -8.39 0.49 0.00
N LEU A 23 -7.82 -0.65 0.45
CA LEU A 23 -8.49 -1.95 0.47
C LEU A 23 -9.00 -2.39 1.85
N THR A 24 -8.39 -1.89 2.92
CA THR A 24 -8.59 -2.42 4.28
C THR A 24 -9.24 -1.44 5.25
N ALA A 25 -9.18 -0.14 5.00
CA ALA A 25 -9.68 0.87 5.90
C ALA A 25 -11.21 1.01 5.84
N ASP A 26 -11.81 1.45 6.95
CA ASP A 26 -13.23 1.82 7.02
C ASP A 26 -13.49 3.07 6.16
N GLU A 27 -14.53 3.04 5.35
CA GLU A 27 -14.91 4.18 4.47
C GLU A 27 -15.09 5.49 5.21
N ARG A 28 -15.61 5.43 6.45
CA ARG A 28 -15.84 6.61 7.29
C ARG A 28 -14.56 7.32 7.68
N VAL A 29 -13.47 6.56 7.77
CA VAL A 29 -12.15 7.09 8.14
C VAL A 29 -11.34 7.43 6.90
N LEU A 30 -11.46 6.62 5.83
CA LEU A 30 -10.74 6.81 4.58
C LEU A 30 -11.22 8.06 3.81
N GLY A 31 -12.50 8.44 3.96
CA GLY A 31 -13.11 9.56 3.24
C GLY A 31 -13.42 9.28 1.76
N LYS A 32 -13.21 8.05 1.31
CA LYS A 32 -13.57 7.57 -0.03
C LYS A 32 -14.15 6.15 0.06
N PRO A 33 -14.94 5.67 -0.93
CA PRO A 33 -15.46 4.31 -0.93
C PRO A 33 -14.34 3.26 -0.90
N VAL A 34 -14.50 2.21 -0.08
CA VAL A 34 -13.60 1.06 -0.08
C VAL A 34 -13.58 0.42 -1.46
N GLY A 35 -12.39 0.09 -1.94
CA GLY A 35 -12.22 -0.57 -3.23
C GLY A 35 -12.36 0.36 -4.43
N SER A 36 -12.34 1.68 -4.25
CA SER A 36 -12.34 2.62 -5.38
C SER A 36 -11.19 2.35 -6.34
N ASP A 37 -10.01 2.01 -5.85
CA ASP A 37 -8.84 1.66 -6.66
C ASP A 37 -9.10 0.40 -7.53
N ILE A 38 -9.84 -0.58 -7.01
CA ILE A 38 -10.25 -1.77 -7.77
C ILE A 38 -11.23 -1.39 -8.87
N ARG A 39 -12.24 -0.58 -8.55
CA ARG A 39 -13.22 -0.11 -9.55
C ARG A 39 -12.59 0.71 -10.66
N GLU A 40 -11.57 1.50 -10.35
CA GLU A 40 -10.83 2.29 -11.32
C GLU A 40 -9.84 1.47 -12.15
N GLY A 41 -9.63 0.21 -11.79
CA GLY A 41 -8.69 -0.69 -12.47
C GLY A 41 -7.22 -0.36 -12.19
N LYS A 42 -6.95 0.28 -11.07
CA LYS A 42 -5.60 0.70 -10.69
C LYS A 42 -4.71 -0.52 -10.44
N ARG A 43 -3.60 -0.60 -11.16
CA ARG A 43 -2.64 -1.71 -11.04
C ARG A 43 -1.58 -1.41 -9.98
N THR A 44 -1.98 -1.53 -8.73
CA THR A 44 -1.06 -1.40 -7.59
C THR A 44 -0.13 -2.61 -7.46
N LEU A 45 0.91 -2.49 -6.64
CA LEU A 45 1.78 -3.63 -6.31
C LEU A 45 0.98 -4.80 -5.74
N ILE A 46 -0.06 -4.52 -4.95
CA ILE A 46 -0.96 -5.53 -4.36
C ILE A 46 -1.65 -6.35 -5.46
N ILE A 47 -2.21 -5.68 -6.46
CA ILE A 47 -2.89 -6.34 -7.59
C ILE A 47 -1.91 -7.16 -8.43
N VAL A 48 -0.75 -6.59 -8.74
CA VAL A 48 0.28 -7.31 -9.51
C VAL A 48 0.73 -8.57 -8.78
N HIS A 49 1.01 -8.47 -7.50
CA HIS A 49 1.38 -9.63 -6.67
C HIS A 49 0.27 -10.68 -6.63
N ALA A 50 -0.97 -10.25 -6.42
CA ALA A 50 -2.13 -11.16 -6.39
C ALA A 50 -2.28 -11.92 -7.72
N LEU A 51 -2.20 -11.24 -8.86
CA LEU A 51 -2.30 -11.86 -10.17
C LEU A 51 -1.17 -12.84 -10.48
N GLN A 52 0.02 -12.62 -9.92
CA GLN A 52 1.16 -13.53 -10.07
C GLN A 52 1.03 -14.81 -9.23
N HIS A 53 0.31 -14.75 -8.11
CA HIS A 53 0.18 -15.86 -7.15
C HIS A 53 -1.19 -16.55 -7.20
N ALA A 54 -2.13 -16.00 -7.96
CA ALA A 54 -3.47 -16.57 -8.12
C ALA A 54 -3.48 -17.78 -9.04
N SER A 55 -4.37 -18.75 -8.75
CA SER A 55 -4.77 -19.76 -9.72
C SER A 55 -5.49 -19.11 -10.91
N GLU A 56 -5.73 -19.87 -11.97
CA GLU A 56 -6.42 -19.35 -13.15
C GLU A 56 -7.83 -18.85 -12.80
N ASP A 57 -8.61 -19.62 -12.04
CA ASP A 57 -9.96 -19.23 -11.59
C ASP A 57 -9.93 -17.99 -10.68
N GLN A 58 -8.96 -17.91 -9.77
CA GLN A 58 -8.79 -16.76 -8.90
C GLN A 58 -8.40 -15.50 -9.69
N ARG A 59 -7.53 -15.67 -10.67
CA ARG A 59 -7.10 -14.61 -11.56
C ARG A 59 -8.28 -14.02 -12.35
N GLU A 60 -9.14 -14.87 -12.89
CA GLU A 60 -10.36 -14.44 -13.59
C GLU A 60 -11.25 -13.60 -12.68
N LYS A 61 -11.51 -14.05 -11.45
CA LYS A 61 -12.31 -13.31 -10.47
C LYS A 61 -11.74 -11.92 -10.17
N ILE A 62 -10.43 -11.83 -9.99
CA ILE A 62 -9.76 -10.53 -9.77
C ILE A 62 -9.95 -9.63 -11.00
N LEU A 63 -9.71 -10.16 -12.20
CA LEU A 63 -9.79 -9.40 -13.45
C LEU A 63 -11.21 -8.96 -13.79
N GLU A 64 -12.24 -9.75 -13.47
CA GLU A 64 -13.65 -9.37 -13.65
C GLU A 64 -14.06 -8.18 -12.78
N THR A 65 -13.46 -8.09 -11.59
CA THR A 65 -13.75 -7.01 -10.64
C THR A 65 -12.93 -5.76 -10.93
N LEU A 66 -11.70 -5.93 -11.39
CA LEU A 66 -10.76 -4.85 -11.64
C LEU A 66 -11.22 -3.98 -12.82
N GLY A 67 -11.41 -2.69 -12.58
CA GLY A 67 -11.86 -1.73 -13.58
C GLY A 67 -13.36 -1.79 -13.89
N ASN A 68 -14.12 -2.58 -13.15
CA ASN A 68 -15.57 -2.68 -13.30
C ASN A 68 -16.28 -1.71 -12.34
N LYS A 69 -16.72 -0.57 -12.86
CA LYS A 69 -17.40 0.47 -12.07
C LYS A 69 -18.80 0.05 -11.59
N SER A 70 -19.39 -0.97 -12.19
CA SER A 70 -20.73 -1.48 -11.87
C SER A 70 -20.71 -2.59 -10.83
N VAL A 71 -19.54 -3.03 -10.40
CA VAL A 71 -19.40 -4.13 -9.43
C VAL A 71 -19.98 -3.74 -8.07
N SER A 72 -20.65 -4.69 -7.43
CA SER A 72 -21.24 -4.50 -6.09
C SER A 72 -20.16 -4.38 -5.01
N LEU A 73 -20.52 -3.77 -3.88
CA LEU A 73 -19.65 -3.71 -2.71
C LEU A 73 -19.32 -5.12 -2.18
N GLU A 74 -20.26 -6.05 -2.26
CA GLU A 74 -20.04 -7.45 -1.87
C GLU A 74 -18.95 -8.11 -2.73
N HIS A 75 -19.01 -7.94 -4.05
CA HIS A 75 -17.98 -8.42 -4.96
C HIS A 75 -16.58 -7.83 -4.66
N ILE A 76 -16.54 -6.55 -4.31
CA ILE A 76 -15.29 -5.90 -3.90
C ILE A 76 -14.74 -6.53 -2.62
N ARG A 77 -15.60 -6.80 -1.65
CA ARG A 77 -15.20 -7.45 -0.39
C ARG A 77 -14.68 -8.87 -0.62
N GLU A 78 -15.34 -9.64 -1.46
CA GLU A 78 -14.91 -11.00 -1.84
C GLU A 78 -13.57 -10.97 -2.54
N THR A 79 -13.38 -10.04 -3.48
CA THR A 79 -12.11 -9.87 -4.20
C THR A 79 -11.00 -9.41 -3.26
N THR A 80 -11.28 -8.50 -2.35
CA THR A 80 -10.33 -8.05 -1.33
C THR A 80 -9.92 -9.20 -0.39
N TYR A 81 -10.88 -10.01 0.03
CA TYR A 81 -10.61 -11.21 0.81
C TYR A 81 -9.70 -12.19 0.06
N LEU A 82 -9.98 -12.43 -1.22
CA LEU A 82 -9.15 -13.27 -2.07
C LEU A 82 -7.72 -12.72 -2.19
N ILE A 83 -7.56 -11.44 -2.46
CA ILE A 83 -6.27 -10.75 -2.55
C ILE A 83 -5.49 -10.90 -1.22
N ASN A 84 -6.17 -10.73 -0.09
CA ASN A 84 -5.56 -10.90 1.23
C ASN A 84 -5.14 -12.36 1.46
N SER A 85 -5.94 -13.33 1.07
CA SER A 85 -5.62 -14.76 1.22
C SER A 85 -4.40 -15.20 0.41
N LEU A 86 -4.09 -14.49 -0.67
CA LEU A 86 -2.88 -14.69 -1.48
C LEU A 86 -1.62 -14.07 -0.86
N GLY A 87 -1.75 -13.40 0.29
CA GLY A 87 -0.64 -12.75 0.99
C GLY A 87 -0.22 -11.42 0.37
N SER A 88 -1.01 -10.85 -0.54
CA SER A 88 -0.63 -9.67 -1.32
C SER A 88 -0.63 -8.39 -0.50
N ILE A 89 -1.55 -8.25 0.47
CA ILE A 89 -1.60 -7.11 1.39
C ILE A 89 -0.38 -7.15 2.32
N SER A 90 -0.11 -8.30 2.95
CA SER A 90 1.07 -8.48 3.80
C SER A 90 2.38 -8.25 3.06
N TYR A 91 2.45 -8.64 1.80
CA TYR A 91 3.60 -8.36 0.93
C TYR A 91 3.83 -6.86 0.75
N ALA A 92 2.77 -6.10 0.45
CA ALA A 92 2.86 -4.65 0.29
C ALA A 92 3.26 -3.93 1.59
N GLU A 93 2.71 -4.36 2.73
CA GLU A 93 3.09 -3.84 4.06
C GLU A 93 4.56 -4.10 4.37
N LYS A 94 5.05 -5.29 4.08
CA LYS A 94 6.46 -5.64 4.24
C LYS A 94 7.35 -4.75 3.37
N ARG A 95 7.00 -4.57 2.10
CA ARG A 95 7.73 -3.68 1.19
C ARG A 95 7.74 -2.24 1.68
N ALA A 96 6.61 -1.74 2.23
CA ALA A 96 6.55 -0.41 2.81
C ALA A 96 7.53 -0.26 3.99
N ARG A 97 7.59 -1.23 4.89
CA ARG A 97 8.57 -1.23 6.01
C ARG A 97 10.01 -1.22 5.51
N GLU A 98 10.33 -1.99 4.47
CA GLU A 98 11.66 -1.99 3.87
C GLU A 98 12.04 -0.62 3.29
N TYR A 99 11.09 0.07 2.67
CA TYR A 99 11.32 1.42 2.15
C TYR A 99 11.46 2.48 3.25
N VAL A 100 10.71 2.36 4.35
CA VAL A 100 10.93 3.21 5.54
C VAL A 100 12.35 3.01 6.07
N GLU A 101 12.81 1.77 6.19
CA GLU A 101 14.18 1.50 6.64
C GLU A 101 15.24 2.07 5.69
N LYS A 102 15.04 1.95 4.37
CA LYS A 102 15.91 2.60 3.37
C LYS A 102 15.92 4.13 3.52
N SER A 103 14.77 4.73 3.82
CA SER A 103 14.69 6.17 4.05
C SER A 103 15.50 6.59 5.29
N ARG A 104 15.41 5.84 6.38
CA ARG A 104 16.21 6.05 7.59
C ARG A 104 17.70 5.93 7.30
N MET A 105 18.11 4.90 6.58
CA MET A 105 19.52 4.70 6.20
C MET A 105 20.06 5.85 5.35
N ALA A 106 19.25 6.48 4.51
CA ALA A 106 19.64 7.63 3.73
C ALA A 106 20.00 8.86 4.59
N LEU A 107 19.48 8.93 5.83
CA LEU A 107 19.78 9.98 6.80
C LEU A 107 21.04 9.70 7.64
N ALA A 108 21.62 8.51 7.54
CA ALA A 108 22.77 8.10 8.37
C ALA A 108 24.02 8.98 8.20
N VAL A 109 24.16 9.65 7.05
CA VAL A 109 25.27 10.55 6.76
C VAL A 109 25.19 11.90 7.48
N PHE A 110 24.00 12.26 7.99
CA PHE A 110 23.80 13.52 8.69
C PHE A 110 24.11 13.36 10.20
N PRO A 111 24.58 14.46 10.84
CA PRO A 111 24.82 14.44 12.29
C PRO A 111 23.52 14.20 13.06
N ASP A 112 23.63 13.66 14.27
CA ASP A 112 22.51 13.43 15.16
C ASP A 112 22.00 14.75 15.73
N THR A 113 20.94 15.27 15.12
CA THR A 113 20.28 16.51 15.46
C THR A 113 18.80 16.27 15.66
N LYS A 114 18.13 17.25 16.30
CA LYS A 114 16.67 17.22 16.45
C LYS A 114 15.94 17.12 15.10
N ASP A 115 16.44 17.83 14.10
CA ASP A 115 15.86 17.83 12.74
C ASP A 115 15.94 16.43 12.11
N LYS A 116 17.07 15.73 12.30
CA LYS A 116 17.20 14.33 11.84
C LYS A 116 16.24 13.41 12.55
N GLU A 117 16.09 13.54 13.87
CA GLU A 117 15.11 12.76 14.65
C GLU A 117 13.68 13.01 14.18
N ASP A 118 13.34 14.25 13.90
CA ASP A 118 12.01 14.62 13.39
C ASP A 118 11.73 13.99 12.01
N LEU A 119 12.71 13.95 11.11
CA LEU A 119 12.59 13.27 9.83
C LEU A 119 12.41 11.76 9.97
N ILE A 120 13.15 11.13 10.88
CA ILE A 120 13.00 9.69 11.18
C ILE A 120 11.60 9.41 11.72
N SER A 121 11.12 10.23 12.66
CA SER A 121 9.79 10.12 13.23
C SER A 121 8.70 10.28 12.16
N LEU A 122 8.88 11.18 11.21
CA LEU A 122 7.96 11.37 10.08
C LEU A 122 7.90 10.10 9.21
N ALA A 123 9.04 9.49 8.91
CA ALA A 123 9.08 8.23 8.15
C ALA A 123 8.38 7.09 8.90
N ASP A 124 8.57 6.99 10.22
CA ASP A 124 7.94 5.96 11.05
C ASP A 124 6.41 6.09 11.09
N LEU A 125 5.88 7.31 11.05
CA LEU A 125 4.44 7.55 10.98
C LEU A 125 3.79 6.93 9.75
N ILE A 126 4.51 6.77 8.66
CA ILE A 126 3.98 6.20 7.42
C ILE A 126 3.46 4.79 7.63
N THR A 127 4.26 3.93 8.24
CA THR A 127 3.90 2.52 8.46
C THR A 127 3.04 2.30 9.71
N SER A 128 2.93 3.28 10.58
CA SER A 128 2.07 3.24 11.76
C SER A 128 0.64 3.73 11.48
N ARG A 129 0.37 4.25 10.28
CA ARG A 129 -0.98 4.69 9.89
C ARG A 129 -1.97 3.54 9.96
N LYS A 130 -3.04 3.76 10.71
CA LYS A 130 -4.19 2.85 10.84
C LYS A 130 -5.47 3.68 10.77
N TYR A 131 -6.37 3.22 9.99
CA TYR A 131 -7.70 3.80 9.92
C TYR A 131 -8.74 2.77 10.37
#